data_6c034cd6f75aefebbc9de84b8315886a
#
_entry.id   6c034cd6f75aefebbc9de84b8315886a
#
_cell.length_a   1.000
_cell.length_b   1.000
_cell.length_c   1.000
_cell.angle_alpha   90.00
_cell.angle_beta   90.00
_cell.angle_gamma   90.00
#
_symmetry.space_group_name_H-M   'P 1'
#
loop_
_entity.id
_entity.type
_entity.pdbx_description
1 polymer ?
#
loop_
_entity_poly.entity_id
_entity_poly.type
_entity_poly.pdbx_seq_one_letter_code
_entity_poly.pdbx_strand_id
1 'polypeptide(L)'
;MHFNKRILIKYFYLFTLLLVAACASQPAIRVEPLPGYDALFDRQAGWTGGDGVYSVPLADSTILWLFGDTWLGDVRHNKHVNATIVNNTVAIQHGRFPQGATVDFYYGRTPDGKAAAFIRPPDGRGWLWIYHGAIIQEHLYLFMVQIERTAQPPAAGFKIIGTWLGQVSNYDDPPRSWKISQQRIPWGNFSSAVTLFGSWVLKQGQWIYIYGTTEDVVDGYHHKYMILARAPASGLARFNQWQFYAEGIWSADFKKAERLCAGVANEYSVSYLPALDKYIAVYSDGGSVDNIAARFAADPWGPWGDPVSLFRCPEASWGENIICYAAKGHPDISEAADELIVSYIANSTDFETMVSDARLYRPRFIKVRFGD
;
A
#
# COMPACT_ATOMS: atom_id res chain seq x y z
N MET A 1 71.24 -16.10 53.12
CA MET A 1 69.75 -15.91 53.14
C MET A 1 69.31 -15.60 51.70
N HIS A 2 68.84 -16.62 50.98
CA HIS A 2 68.45 -16.48 49.59
C HIS A 2 66.92 -16.38 49.50
N PHE A 3 66.42 -15.29 48.93
CA PHE A 3 65.01 -15.14 48.56
C PHE A 3 64.83 -15.43 47.09
N ASN A 4 64.11 -16.51 46.81
CA ASN A 4 63.73 -16.95 45.47
C ASN A 4 62.48 -16.22 45.01
N LYS A 5 62.56 -15.37 43.97
CA LYS A 5 61.38 -14.75 43.35
C LYS A 5 60.90 -15.66 42.22
N ARG A 6 59.73 -16.29 42.42
CA ARG A 6 59.00 -16.98 41.35
C ARG A 6 58.24 -15.94 40.52
N ILE A 7 58.59 -15.83 39.24
CA ILE A 7 57.88 -15.02 38.24
C ILE A 7 56.67 -15.83 37.77
N LEU A 8 55.45 -15.33 38.04
CA LEU A 8 54.22 -15.86 37.50
C LEU A 8 53.99 -15.20 36.13
N ILE A 9 54.15 -15.96 35.04
CA ILE A 9 53.78 -15.53 33.68
C ILE A 9 52.29 -15.85 33.51
N LYS A 10 51.44 -14.79 33.50
CA LYS A 10 50.03 -14.89 33.12
C LYS A 10 49.93 -14.85 31.63
N TYR A 11 49.51 -15.97 31.00
CA TYR A 11 49.11 -15.99 29.60
C TYR A 11 47.77 -15.30 29.46
N PHE A 12 47.76 -14.15 28.78
CA PHE A 12 46.55 -13.44 28.38
C PHE A 12 46.17 -13.98 27.02
N TYR A 13 45.18 -14.87 26.93
CA TYR A 13 44.59 -15.27 25.66
C TYR A 13 43.68 -14.16 25.15
N LEU A 14 44.16 -13.40 24.16
CA LEU A 14 43.36 -12.43 23.41
C LEU A 14 42.48 -13.21 22.41
N PHE A 15 41.23 -13.42 22.77
CA PHE A 15 40.23 -13.97 21.83
C PHE A 15 39.78 -12.81 20.91
N THR A 16 40.41 -12.72 19.74
CA THR A 16 39.97 -11.82 18.68
C THR A 16 38.72 -12.46 18.03
N LEU A 17 37.53 -12.01 18.40
CA LEU A 17 36.31 -12.30 17.67
C LEU A 17 36.40 -11.58 16.32
N LEU A 18 36.73 -12.30 15.26
CA LEU A 18 36.54 -11.86 13.89
C LEU A 18 35.02 -11.84 13.65
N LEU A 19 34.40 -10.68 13.76
CA LEU A 19 33.09 -10.41 13.18
C LEU A 19 33.28 -10.42 11.66
N VAL A 20 33.06 -11.59 11.03
CA VAL A 20 32.81 -11.64 9.60
C VAL A 20 31.44 -11.03 9.37
N ALA A 21 31.42 -9.73 9.07
CA ALA A 21 30.27 -9.11 8.47
C ALA A 21 30.06 -9.80 7.11
N ALA A 22 29.20 -10.81 7.07
CA ALA A 22 28.69 -11.32 5.82
C ALA A 22 27.96 -10.15 5.15
N CYS A 23 28.59 -9.49 4.17
CA CYS A 23 27.88 -8.67 3.21
C CYS A 23 26.88 -9.60 2.54
N ALA A 24 25.66 -9.64 3.03
CA ALA A 24 24.57 -10.28 2.33
C ALA A 24 24.45 -9.53 1.00
N SER A 25 24.92 -10.16 -0.08
CA SER A 25 24.74 -9.62 -1.43
C SER A 25 23.23 -9.38 -1.62
N GLN A 26 22.87 -8.20 -2.11
CA GLN A 26 21.48 -7.94 -2.48
C GLN A 26 21.09 -8.96 -3.55
N PRO A 27 19.87 -9.53 -3.49
CA PRO A 27 19.43 -10.48 -4.50
C PRO A 27 19.45 -9.79 -5.87
N ALA A 28 19.84 -10.53 -6.91
CA ALA A 28 19.70 -10.04 -8.28
C ALA A 28 18.21 -9.74 -8.53
N ILE A 29 17.93 -8.58 -9.11
CA ILE A 29 16.56 -8.14 -9.38
C ILE A 29 16.39 -8.05 -10.89
N ARG A 30 15.37 -8.77 -11.41
CA ARG A 30 14.96 -8.69 -12.81
C ARG A 30 13.55 -8.16 -12.88
N VAL A 31 13.31 -7.20 -13.76
CA VAL A 31 12.01 -6.56 -13.91
C VAL A 31 11.57 -6.59 -15.36
N GLU A 32 10.33 -7.00 -15.60
CA GLU A 32 9.71 -7.01 -16.92
C GLU A 32 8.31 -6.39 -16.86
N PRO A 33 7.89 -5.59 -17.85
CA PRO A 33 6.52 -5.10 -17.97
C PRO A 33 5.54 -6.25 -18.17
N LEU A 34 4.30 -6.07 -17.69
CA LEU A 34 3.19 -7.02 -17.83
C LEU A 34 2.00 -6.42 -18.59
N PRO A 35 2.13 -6.18 -19.90
CA PRO A 35 1.09 -5.55 -20.71
C PRO A 35 -0.23 -6.33 -20.73
N GLY A 36 -0.21 -7.63 -20.43
CA GLY A 36 -1.44 -8.42 -20.27
C GLY A 36 -2.29 -7.97 -19.10
N TYR A 37 -1.69 -7.57 -17.97
CA TYR A 37 -2.41 -6.97 -16.85
C TYR A 37 -2.83 -5.53 -17.14
N ASP A 38 -1.98 -4.72 -17.79
CA ASP A 38 -2.32 -3.36 -18.18
C ASP A 38 -3.59 -3.35 -19.06
N ALA A 39 -3.72 -4.30 -19.97
CA ALA A 39 -4.85 -4.42 -20.90
C ALA A 39 -6.20 -4.68 -20.18
N LEU A 40 -6.21 -5.28 -19.00
CA LEU A 40 -7.44 -5.47 -18.21
C LEU A 40 -8.05 -4.12 -17.78
N PHE A 41 -7.21 -3.10 -17.65
CA PHE A 41 -7.57 -1.76 -17.19
C PHE A 41 -7.49 -0.70 -18.28
N ASP A 42 -7.12 -1.05 -19.51
CA ASP A 42 -7.17 -0.16 -20.68
C ASP A 42 -8.59 -0.11 -21.25
N ARG A 43 -9.45 0.69 -20.65
CA ARG A 43 -10.87 0.81 -21.00
C ARG A 43 -11.12 2.12 -21.72
N GLN A 44 -12.02 2.05 -22.75
CA GLN A 44 -12.39 3.20 -23.56
C GLN A 44 -13.74 3.81 -23.16
N ALA A 45 -14.48 3.16 -22.27
CA ALA A 45 -15.77 3.62 -21.76
C ALA A 45 -16.08 3.05 -20.37
N GLY A 46 -16.91 3.76 -19.63
CA GLY A 46 -17.28 3.42 -18.27
C GLY A 46 -16.16 3.80 -17.30
N TRP A 47 -15.54 2.84 -16.63
CA TRP A 47 -14.31 3.04 -15.88
C TRP A 47 -13.15 3.25 -16.88
N THR A 48 -12.43 4.34 -16.78
CA THR A 48 -11.37 4.69 -17.73
C THR A 48 -10.01 5.00 -17.09
N GLY A 49 -9.94 4.92 -15.77
CA GLY A 49 -8.71 5.06 -14.99
C GLY A 49 -9.01 5.21 -13.51
N GLY A 50 -8.08 4.80 -12.65
CA GLY A 50 -8.20 4.94 -11.20
C GLY A 50 -6.88 4.65 -10.51
N ASP A 51 -6.63 5.30 -9.38
CA ASP A 51 -5.46 5.09 -8.55
C ASP A 51 -5.74 4.15 -7.37
N GLY A 52 -4.79 4.02 -6.45
CA GLY A 52 -4.86 3.10 -5.33
C GLY A 52 -4.44 1.70 -5.76
N VAL A 53 -5.27 0.96 -6.49
CA VAL A 53 -4.98 -0.36 -7.08
C VAL A 53 -4.53 -1.38 -6.05
N TYR A 54 -5.36 -1.64 -5.04
CA TYR A 54 -5.12 -2.73 -4.11
C TYR A 54 -5.85 -3.99 -4.58
N SER A 55 -5.22 -5.15 -4.45
CA SER A 55 -5.84 -6.45 -4.71
C SER A 55 -6.19 -7.18 -3.44
N VAL A 56 -7.33 -7.87 -3.43
CA VAL A 56 -7.75 -8.76 -2.35
C VAL A 56 -8.29 -10.04 -2.98
N PRO A 57 -7.73 -11.22 -2.70
CA PRO A 57 -8.28 -12.48 -3.19
C PRO A 57 -9.61 -12.74 -2.49
N LEU A 58 -10.69 -12.92 -3.25
CA LEU A 58 -12.01 -13.34 -2.74
C LEU A 58 -12.18 -14.84 -2.78
N ALA A 59 -11.67 -15.48 -3.83
CA ALA A 59 -11.66 -16.92 -4.04
C ALA A 59 -10.48 -17.28 -4.96
N ASP A 60 -10.26 -18.56 -5.25
CA ASP A 60 -9.10 -19.07 -6.00
C ASP A 60 -8.84 -18.38 -7.35
N SER A 61 -9.89 -17.91 -8.01
CA SER A 61 -9.80 -17.25 -9.31
C SER A 61 -10.53 -15.91 -9.37
N THR A 62 -10.87 -15.34 -8.22
CA THR A 62 -11.61 -14.07 -8.14
C THR A 62 -10.81 -13.07 -7.32
N ILE A 63 -10.47 -11.94 -7.93
CA ILE A 63 -9.72 -10.86 -7.28
C ILE A 63 -10.61 -9.62 -7.20
N LEU A 64 -10.71 -9.06 -6.02
CA LEU A 64 -11.27 -7.73 -5.79
C LEU A 64 -10.17 -6.69 -5.97
N TRP A 65 -10.44 -5.71 -6.82
CA TRP A 65 -9.60 -4.52 -6.97
C TRP A 65 -10.26 -3.33 -6.29
N LEU A 66 -9.46 -2.58 -5.53
CA LEU A 66 -9.89 -1.40 -4.77
C LEU A 66 -9.17 -0.17 -5.35
N PHE A 67 -9.95 0.86 -5.68
CA PHE A 67 -9.45 2.10 -6.27
C PHE A 67 -9.81 3.29 -5.38
N GLY A 68 -8.92 4.29 -5.41
CA GLY A 68 -9.19 5.65 -4.95
C GLY A 68 -9.92 6.47 -6.01
N ASP A 69 -9.44 7.69 -6.27
CA ASP A 69 -10.04 8.56 -7.29
C ASP A 69 -10.08 7.85 -8.65
N THR A 70 -11.21 7.96 -9.32
CA THR A 70 -11.52 7.15 -10.50
C THR A 70 -12.21 7.97 -11.58
N TRP A 71 -11.71 7.91 -12.79
CA TRP A 71 -12.33 8.46 -13.98
C TRP A 71 -13.44 7.54 -14.51
N LEU A 72 -14.63 8.11 -14.67
CA LEU A 72 -15.81 7.45 -15.27
C LEU A 72 -16.28 8.28 -16.47
N GLY A 73 -16.34 7.69 -17.64
CA GLY A 73 -16.75 8.38 -18.88
C GLY A 73 -16.30 7.63 -20.12
N ASP A 74 -16.00 8.37 -21.19
CA ASP A 74 -15.47 7.83 -22.42
C ASP A 74 -14.03 8.32 -22.64
N VAL A 75 -13.27 7.55 -23.45
CA VAL A 75 -11.97 7.97 -23.98
C VAL A 75 -12.06 8.04 -25.51
N ARG A 76 -11.70 9.19 -26.08
CA ARG A 76 -11.62 9.40 -27.52
C ARG A 76 -10.31 10.09 -27.88
N HIS A 77 -9.54 9.51 -28.79
CA HIS A 77 -8.22 10.02 -29.18
C HIS A 77 -7.31 10.29 -27.97
N ASN A 78 -7.27 9.34 -27.03
CA ASN A 78 -6.55 9.40 -25.76
C ASN A 78 -6.98 10.54 -24.82
N LYS A 79 -8.16 11.13 -24.98
CA LYS A 79 -8.69 12.16 -24.09
C LYS A 79 -9.92 11.67 -23.37
N HIS A 80 -10.07 12.06 -22.11
CA HIS A 80 -11.30 11.86 -21.37
C HIS A 80 -12.40 12.77 -21.92
N VAL A 81 -13.57 12.19 -22.25
CA VAL A 81 -14.73 12.89 -22.83
C VAL A 81 -15.97 12.50 -22.03
N ASN A 82 -16.81 13.48 -21.71
CA ASN A 82 -18.02 13.28 -20.88
C ASN A 82 -17.66 12.55 -19.56
N ALA A 83 -16.51 12.85 -19.00
CA ALA A 83 -15.95 12.14 -17.89
C ALA A 83 -16.14 12.90 -16.57
N THR A 84 -16.24 12.15 -15.49
CA THR A 84 -16.27 12.67 -14.12
C THR A 84 -15.32 11.87 -13.26
N ILE A 85 -14.84 12.47 -12.18
CA ILE A 85 -14.06 11.77 -11.15
C ILE A 85 -14.98 11.43 -9.97
N VAL A 86 -14.93 10.16 -9.53
CA VAL A 86 -15.51 9.72 -8.26
C VAL A 86 -14.40 9.26 -7.34
N ASN A 87 -14.61 9.36 -6.02
CA ASN A 87 -13.50 9.22 -5.06
C ASN A 87 -13.14 7.77 -4.71
N ASN A 88 -13.94 6.80 -5.11
CA ASN A 88 -13.57 5.39 -5.03
C ASN A 88 -14.48 4.52 -5.90
N THR A 89 -13.91 3.43 -6.38
CA THR A 89 -14.61 2.34 -7.06
C THR A 89 -14.02 0.99 -6.66
N VAL A 90 -14.73 -0.08 -6.95
CA VAL A 90 -14.21 -1.44 -6.82
C VAL A 90 -14.40 -2.18 -8.13
N ALA A 91 -13.60 -3.23 -8.36
CA ALA A 91 -13.83 -4.12 -9.48
C ALA A 91 -13.62 -5.58 -9.08
N ILE A 92 -14.33 -6.46 -9.76
CA ILE A 92 -14.17 -7.92 -9.63
C ILE A 92 -13.52 -8.43 -10.90
N GLN A 93 -12.34 -9.00 -10.74
CA GLN A 93 -11.66 -9.76 -11.79
C GLN A 93 -12.04 -11.23 -11.67
N HIS A 94 -12.54 -11.81 -12.74
CA HIS A 94 -12.77 -13.24 -12.90
C HIS A 94 -11.66 -13.84 -13.75
N GLY A 95 -10.96 -14.83 -13.20
CA GLY A 95 -9.70 -15.36 -13.73
C GLY A 95 -8.49 -14.72 -13.04
N ARG A 96 -7.65 -15.56 -12.41
CA ARG A 96 -6.48 -15.07 -11.65
C ARG A 96 -5.45 -14.37 -12.54
N PHE A 97 -5.27 -14.86 -13.76
CA PHE A 97 -4.27 -14.36 -14.71
C PHE A 97 -4.94 -13.62 -15.85
N PRO A 98 -4.25 -12.71 -16.54
CA PRO A 98 -4.87 -11.86 -17.56
C PRO A 98 -5.42 -12.61 -18.77
N GLN A 99 -4.89 -13.81 -19.07
CA GLN A 99 -5.37 -14.60 -20.20
C GLN A 99 -6.79 -15.11 -19.97
N GLY A 100 -7.75 -14.54 -20.67
CA GLY A 100 -9.17 -14.90 -20.54
C GLY A 100 -9.87 -14.31 -19.32
N ALA A 101 -9.18 -13.48 -18.54
CA ALA A 101 -9.80 -12.77 -17.41
C ALA A 101 -10.74 -11.67 -17.91
N THR A 102 -11.79 -11.43 -17.12
CA THR A 102 -12.71 -10.29 -17.28
C THR A 102 -12.73 -9.45 -16.02
N VAL A 103 -13.00 -8.15 -16.16
CA VAL A 103 -13.07 -7.23 -15.03
C VAL A 103 -14.36 -6.44 -15.08
N ASP A 104 -15.18 -6.56 -14.03
CA ASP A 104 -16.42 -5.85 -13.84
C ASP A 104 -16.24 -4.73 -12.82
N PHE A 105 -16.53 -3.48 -13.21
CA PHE A 105 -16.33 -2.29 -12.39
C PHE A 105 -17.64 -1.85 -11.72
N TYR A 106 -17.54 -1.44 -10.45
CA TYR A 106 -18.67 -1.03 -9.63
C TYR A 106 -18.41 0.33 -8.99
N TYR A 107 -19.40 1.20 -9.11
CA TYR A 107 -19.43 2.52 -8.49
C TYR A 107 -20.85 2.86 -8.03
N GLY A 108 -20.95 3.84 -7.14
CA GLY A 108 -22.24 4.29 -6.62
C GLY A 108 -23.00 5.18 -7.60
N ARG A 109 -24.23 5.50 -7.23
CA ARG A 109 -25.06 6.48 -7.92
C ARG A 109 -25.69 7.44 -6.92
N THR A 110 -25.89 8.67 -7.35
CA THR A 110 -26.71 9.66 -6.64
C THR A 110 -28.20 9.36 -6.86
N PRO A 111 -29.11 9.93 -6.05
CA PRO A 111 -30.56 9.77 -6.27
C PRO A 111 -31.04 10.23 -7.66
N ASP A 112 -30.38 11.21 -8.27
CA ASP A 112 -30.63 11.68 -9.64
C ASP A 112 -29.91 10.85 -10.72
N GLY A 113 -29.32 9.69 -10.32
CA GLY A 113 -28.73 8.71 -11.23
C GLY A 113 -27.29 8.98 -11.67
N LYS A 114 -26.67 10.08 -11.27
CA LYS A 114 -25.27 10.39 -11.63
C LYS A 114 -24.29 9.44 -10.95
N ALA A 115 -23.14 9.24 -11.57
CA ALA A 115 -22.06 8.46 -10.99
C ALA A 115 -21.58 9.06 -9.66
N ALA A 116 -21.24 8.19 -8.72
CA ALA A 116 -20.79 8.58 -7.38
C ALA A 116 -19.80 7.54 -6.84
N ALA A 117 -19.11 7.88 -5.75
CA ALA A 117 -18.24 6.94 -5.03
C ALA A 117 -19.01 5.68 -4.62
N PHE A 118 -18.35 4.53 -4.69
CA PHE A 118 -18.92 3.24 -4.29
C PHE A 118 -19.22 3.20 -2.80
N ILE A 119 -18.27 3.67 -1.97
CA ILE A 119 -18.45 3.81 -0.51
C ILE A 119 -18.36 5.29 -0.15
N ARG A 120 -19.32 5.75 0.69
CA ARG A 120 -19.34 7.12 1.20
C ARG A 120 -19.13 7.13 2.71
N PRO A 121 -18.56 8.21 3.29
CA PRO A 121 -18.43 8.32 4.73
C PRO A 121 -19.79 8.37 5.41
N PRO A 122 -20.01 7.63 6.51
CA PRO A 122 -21.34 7.57 7.17
C PRO A 122 -21.70 8.88 7.89
N ASP A 123 -20.70 9.73 8.19
CA ASP A 123 -20.89 11.06 8.79
C ASP A 123 -21.19 12.16 7.74
N GLY A 124 -21.19 11.79 6.44
CA GLY A 124 -21.46 12.69 5.32
C GLY A 124 -20.38 13.75 5.04
N ARG A 125 -19.24 13.69 5.72
CA ARG A 125 -18.15 14.67 5.59
C ARG A 125 -17.11 14.23 4.56
N GLY A 126 -16.82 15.08 3.58
CA GLY A 126 -15.79 14.82 2.57
C GLY A 126 -16.04 13.54 1.78
N TRP A 127 -15.01 12.73 1.61
CA TRP A 127 -15.05 11.45 0.88
C TRP A 127 -14.09 10.43 1.46
N LEU A 128 -14.15 9.19 0.97
CA LEU A 128 -13.27 8.10 1.34
C LEU A 128 -12.39 7.71 0.15
N TRP A 129 -11.10 7.47 0.40
CA TRP A 129 -10.23 6.66 -0.44
C TRP A 129 -10.12 5.28 0.17
N ILE A 130 -10.35 4.24 -0.65
CA ILE A 130 -10.21 2.86 -0.19
C ILE A 130 -8.73 2.50 -0.28
N TYR A 131 -8.21 2.02 0.84
CA TYR A 131 -6.88 1.42 0.94
C TYR A 131 -6.99 -0.10 0.86
N HIS A 132 -6.15 -0.82 1.57
CA HIS A 132 -6.12 -2.26 1.51
C HIS A 132 -7.29 -2.91 2.27
N GLY A 133 -7.58 -4.17 1.91
CA GLY A 133 -8.56 -5.00 2.59
C GLY A 133 -8.08 -6.43 2.75
N ALA A 134 -8.81 -7.21 3.52
CA ALA A 134 -8.56 -8.63 3.68
C ALA A 134 -9.83 -9.38 4.10
N ILE A 135 -9.93 -10.65 3.70
CA ILE A 135 -10.96 -11.57 4.23
C ILE A 135 -10.44 -12.16 5.55
N ILE A 136 -11.16 -11.89 6.62
CA ILE A 136 -10.85 -12.34 7.97
C ILE A 136 -12.11 -12.88 8.59
N GLN A 137 -12.10 -14.17 8.98
CA GLN A 137 -13.24 -14.83 9.61
C GLN A 137 -14.59 -14.58 8.86
N GLU A 138 -14.63 -14.93 7.58
CA GLU A 138 -15.84 -14.85 6.75
C GLU A 138 -16.40 -13.44 6.52
N HIS A 139 -15.59 -12.40 6.76
CA HIS A 139 -15.92 -11.01 6.45
C HIS A 139 -14.80 -10.38 5.62
N LEU A 140 -15.18 -9.57 4.66
CA LEU A 140 -14.25 -8.68 3.98
C LEU A 140 -14.13 -7.39 4.79
N TYR A 141 -12.93 -7.07 5.22
CA TYR A 141 -12.60 -5.80 5.87
C TYR A 141 -11.90 -4.87 4.88
N LEU A 142 -12.29 -3.61 4.89
CA LEU A 142 -11.75 -2.55 4.03
C LEU A 142 -11.24 -1.40 4.89
N PHE A 143 -10.00 -1.03 4.74
CA PHE A 143 -9.45 0.17 5.36
C PHE A 143 -9.64 1.36 4.43
N MET A 144 -10.08 2.48 4.99
CA MET A 144 -10.41 3.68 4.22
C MET A 144 -9.89 4.93 4.90
N VAL A 145 -9.42 5.86 4.11
CA VAL A 145 -8.95 7.18 4.59
C VAL A 145 -9.99 8.23 4.23
N GLN A 146 -10.42 9.00 5.22
CA GLN A 146 -11.39 10.09 5.04
C GLN A 146 -10.67 11.40 4.73
N ILE A 147 -11.12 12.02 3.67
CA ILE A 147 -10.55 13.23 3.08
C ILE A 147 -11.59 14.35 3.12
N GLU A 148 -11.13 15.58 3.33
CA GLU A 148 -11.95 16.79 3.28
C GLU A 148 -11.23 17.89 2.48
N ARG A 149 -11.98 18.66 1.70
CA ARG A 149 -11.42 19.85 1.03
C ARG A 149 -10.98 20.89 2.03
N THR A 150 -9.89 21.58 1.72
CA THR A 150 -9.43 22.72 2.50
C THR A 150 -9.80 24.03 1.78
N ALA A 151 -10.19 25.07 2.55
CA ALA A 151 -10.54 26.38 2.01
C ALA A 151 -9.31 27.15 1.46
N GLN A 152 -8.11 26.79 1.92
CA GLN A 152 -6.84 27.32 1.41
C GLN A 152 -6.00 26.17 0.90
N PRO A 153 -5.36 26.28 -0.28
CA PRO A 153 -4.57 25.18 -0.80
C PRO A 153 -3.31 24.96 0.05
N PRO A 154 -3.16 23.80 0.71
CA PRO A 154 -1.93 23.05 0.52
C PRO A 154 -1.88 22.65 -0.95
N ALA A 155 -0.72 22.31 -1.47
CA ALA A 155 -0.54 22.02 -2.89
C ALA A 155 -1.58 21.08 -3.54
N ALA A 156 -2.39 20.33 -2.75
CA ALA A 156 -3.42 19.43 -3.21
C ALA A 156 -4.88 19.84 -2.90
N GLY A 157 -5.12 20.89 -2.11
CA GLY A 157 -6.48 21.37 -1.78
C GLY A 157 -7.34 20.44 -0.91
N PHE A 158 -6.74 19.46 -0.21
CA PHE A 158 -7.42 18.53 0.69
C PHE A 158 -6.54 18.16 1.89
N LYS A 159 -7.17 17.58 2.92
CA LYS A 159 -6.52 17.04 4.11
C LYS A 159 -7.14 15.71 4.53
N ILE A 160 -6.36 14.88 5.18
CA ILE A 160 -6.84 13.67 5.84
C ILE A 160 -7.48 14.06 7.17
N ILE A 161 -8.70 13.56 7.44
CA ILE A 161 -9.47 13.87 8.65
C ILE A 161 -9.85 12.64 9.48
N GLY A 162 -9.53 11.45 9.02
CA GLY A 162 -9.81 10.21 9.74
C GLY A 162 -9.52 8.96 8.94
N THR A 163 -9.65 7.82 9.61
CA THR A 163 -9.61 6.50 9.01
C THR A 163 -10.83 5.69 9.47
N TRP A 164 -11.29 4.80 8.59
CA TRP A 164 -12.45 3.97 8.79
C TRP A 164 -12.16 2.51 8.48
N LEU A 165 -12.80 1.62 9.21
CA LEU A 165 -12.85 0.19 8.94
C LEU A 165 -14.25 -0.15 8.44
N GLY A 166 -14.35 -0.58 7.18
CA GLY A 166 -15.54 -1.17 6.59
C GLY A 166 -15.54 -2.66 6.83
N GLN A 167 -16.71 -3.24 7.15
CA GLN A 167 -16.91 -4.67 7.24
C GLN A 167 -18.06 -5.05 6.31
N VAL A 168 -17.80 -5.93 5.35
CA VAL A 168 -18.78 -6.48 4.40
C VAL A 168 -19.12 -7.89 4.84
N SER A 169 -20.38 -8.13 5.17
CA SER A 169 -20.85 -9.42 5.71
C SER A 169 -21.28 -10.43 4.63
N ASN A 170 -21.49 -9.96 3.41
CA ASN A 170 -21.95 -10.73 2.25
C ASN A 170 -21.08 -10.45 1.03
N TYR A 171 -19.76 -10.53 1.19
CA TYR A 171 -18.80 -10.20 0.14
C TYR A 171 -18.81 -11.20 -1.04
N ASP A 172 -19.43 -12.38 -0.87
CA ASP A 172 -19.66 -13.36 -1.93
C ASP A 172 -20.77 -12.94 -2.91
N ASP A 173 -21.64 -12.01 -2.48
CA ASP A 173 -22.64 -11.42 -3.35
C ASP A 173 -22.02 -10.39 -4.31
N PRO A 174 -22.69 -10.06 -5.42
CA PRO A 174 -22.24 -8.96 -6.28
C PRO A 174 -22.07 -7.66 -5.49
N PRO A 175 -21.02 -6.86 -5.74
CA PRO A 175 -20.71 -5.65 -4.95
C PRO A 175 -21.86 -4.65 -4.79
N ARG A 176 -22.77 -4.59 -5.77
CA ARG A 176 -24.00 -3.74 -5.67
C ARG A 176 -24.92 -4.13 -4.53
N SER A 177 -24.82 -5.37 -4.03
CA SER A 177 -25.64 -5.92 -2.94
C SER A 177 -24.93 -5.93 -1.60
N TRP A 178 -23.69 -5.44 -1.52
CA TRP A 178 -22.90 -5.51 -0.30
C TRP A 178 -23.53 -4.74 0.85
N LYS A 179 -23.54 -5.38 2.00
CA LYS A 179 -23.95 -4.79 3.28
C LYS A 179 -22.69 -4.37 4.00
N ILE A 180 -22.41 -3.08 3.98
CA ILE A 180 -21.18 -2.51 4.52
C ILE A 180 -21.51 -1.78 5.81
N SER A 181 -21.01 -2.25 6.94
CA SER A 181 -20.96 -1.48 8.18
C SER A 181 -19.61 -0.74 8.27
N GLN A 182 -19.60 0.46 8.82
CA GLN A 182 -18.40 1.28 8.90
C GLN A 182 -18.17 1.77 10.33
N GLN A 183 -16.96 1.65 10.82
CA GLN A 183 -16.56 2.14 12.13
C GLN A 183 -15.35 3.06 11.97
N ARG A 184 -15.36 4.20 12.65
CA ARG A 184 -14.19 5.08 12.69
C ARG A 184 -13.10 4.42 13.53
N ILE A 185 -11.89 4.32 12.98
CA ILE A 185 -10.72 3.85 13.72
C ILE A 185 -10.33 4.96 14.70
N PRO A 186 -10.29 4.68 16.02
CA PRO A 186 -10.02 5.73 17.03
C PRO A 186 -8.53 6.09 17.13
N TRP A 187 -7.68 5.31 16.48
CA TRP A 187 -6.24 5.46 16.55
C TRP A 187 -5.74 6.29 15.37
N GLY A 188 -4.98 7.33 15.67
CA GLY A 188 -4.38 8.20 14.67
C GLY A 188 -4.29 9.65 15.11
N ASN A 189 -3.63 10.46 14.30
CA ASN A 189 -3.56 11.91 14.43
C ASN A 189 -3.80 12.52 13.05
N PHE A 190 -4.67 13.51 12.95
CA PHE A 190 -5.09 14.14 11.70
C PHE A 190 -4.98 15.67 11.77
N SER A 191 -4.04 16.17 12.56
CA SER A 191 -3.71 17.60 12.65
C SER A 191 -2.64 18.00 11.63
N SER A 192 -1.59 18.68 12.05
CA SER A 192 -0.50 19.11 11.17
C SER A 192 0.40 17.98 10.69
N ALA A 193 0.61 16.96 11.54
CA ALA A 193 1.35 15.75 11.20
C ALA A 193 0.40 14.56 11.27
N VAL A 194 0.28 13.81 10.18
CA VAL A 194 -0.70 12.72 10.07
C VAL A 194 -0.12 11.42 10.60
N THR A 195 -0.93 10.71 11.40
CA THR A 195 -0.70 9.32 11.78
C THR A 195 -1.94 8.52 11.40
N LEU A 196 -1.80 7.48 10.60
CA LEU A 196 -2.90 6.63 10.16
C LEU A 196 -2.50 5.16 10.13
N PHE A 197 -3.50 4.27 10.19
CA PHE A 197 -3.35 2.83 10.04
C PHE A 197 -4.23 2.33 8.89
N GLY A 198 -3.80 1.24 8.24
CA GLY A 198 -4.54 0.58 7.16
C GLY A 198 -3.91 0.75 5.78
N SER A 199 -2.68 1.26 5.68
CA SER A 199 -1.93 1.31 4.41
C SER A 199 -1.80 -0.07 3.78
N TRP A 200 -1.60 -1.09 4.61
CA TRP A 200 -1.59 -2.50 4.24
C TRP A 200 -2.04 -3.39 5.39
N VAL A 201 -2.57 -4.55 5.07
CA VAL A 201 -2.99 -5.57 6.05
C VAL A 201 -2.37 -6.90 5.67
N LEU A 202 -1.73 -7.55 6.64
CA LEU A 202 -1.10 -8.86 6.47
C LEU A 202 -1.63 -9.83 7.51
N LYS A 203 -2.22 -10.94 7.06
CA LYS A 203 -2.65 -12.03 7.95
C LYS A 203 -1.51 -13.01 8.16
N GLN A 204 -1.16 -13.26 9.42
CA GLN A 204 -0.17 -14.26 9.78
C GLN A 204 -0.58 -14.99 11.06
N GLY A 205 -0.89 -16.27 10.94
CA GLY A 205 -1.40 -17.07 12.03
C GLY A 205 -2.70 -16.49 12.62
N GLN A 206 -2.71 -16.25 13.92
CA GLN A 206 -3.85 -15.66 14.62
C GLN A 206 -3.86 -14.12 14.59
N TRP A 207 -2.81 -13.49 14.08
CA TRP A 207 -2.65 -12.05 14.08
C TRP A 207 -2.91 -11.43 12.71
N ILE A 208 -3.51 -10.27 12.75
CA ILE A 208 -3.61 -9.36 11.63
C ILE A 208 -2.66 -8.19 11.91
N TYR A 209 -1.63 -8.05 11.10
CA TYR A 209 -0.71 -6.93 11.12
C TYR A 209 -1.30 -5.80 10.26
N ILE A 210 -1.39 -4.62 10.85
CA ILE A 210 -2.02 -3.44 10.26
C ILE A 210 -0.94 -2.37 10.13
N TYR A 211 -0.40 -2.24 8.94
CA TYR A 211 0.61 -1.24 8.66
C TYR A 211 -0.02 0.13 8.48
N GLY A 212 0.74 1.15 8.79
CA GLY A 212 0.32 2.53 8.67
C GLY A 212 1.50 3.47 8.51
N THR A 213 1.23 4.75 8.52
CA THR A 213 2.26 5.78 8.46
C THR A 213 2.08 6.80 9.58
N THR A 214 3.19 7.34 10.04
CA THR A 214 3.25 8.59 10.80
C THR A 214 4.21 9.53 10.10
N GLU A 215 4.05 10.83 10.30
CA GLU A 215 4.91 11.82 9.65
C GLU A 215 5.41 12.87 10.61
N ASP A 216 6.57 13.44 10.28
CA ASP A 216 7.06 14.71 10.81
C ASP A 216 6.95 15.77 9.71
N VAL A 217 6.64 16.99 10.11
CA VAL A 217 6.68 18.15 9.22
C VAL A 217 7.87 19.00 9.62
N VAL A 218 8.90 19.04 8.76
CA VAL A 218 10.12 19.82 8.99
C VAL A 218 10.29 20.75 7.79
N ASP A 219 10.36 22.05 8.04
CA ASP A 219 10.49 23.09 7.01
C ASP A 219 9.43 22.98 5.88
N GLY A 220 8.22 22.54 6.23
CA GLY A 220 7.13 22.34 5.28
C GLY A 220 7.17 21.01 4.50
N TYR A 221 8.19 20.19 4.70
CA TYR A 221 8.32 18.87 4.11
C TYR A 221 7.76 17.77 5.03
N HIS A 222 6.99 16.85 4.46
CA HIS A 222 6.40 15.71 5.15
C HIS A 222 7.33 14.49 5.08
N HIS A 223 7.99 14.16 6.18
CA HIS A 223 8.82 12.97 6.31
C HIS A 223 8.00 11.82 6.88
N LYS A 224 7.73 10.82 6.05
CA LYS A 224 6.87 9.68 6.43
C LYS A 224 7.67 8.49 6.90
N TYR A 225 7.10 7.81 7.90
CA TYR A 225 7.67 6.62 8.53
C TYR A 225 6.61 5.52 8.58
N MET A 226 7.03 4.30 8.32
CA MET A 226 6.21 3.10 8.55
C MET A 226 5.98 2.90 10.04
N ILE A 227 4.76 2.56 10.42
CA ILE A 227 4.37 2.12 11.77
C ILE A 227 3.54 0.85 11.66
N LEU A 228 3.40 0.11 12.77
CA LEU A 228 2.73 -1.17 12.78
C LEU A 228 1.85 -1.34 14.00
N ALA A 229 0.62 -1.76 13.76
CA ALA A 229 -0.28 -2.31 14.75
C ALA A 229 -0.56 -3.79 14.46
N ARG A 230 -1.09 -4.52 15.45
CA ARG A 230 -1.69 -5.84 15.24
C ARG A 230 -2.99 -5.97 16.04
N ALA A 231 -3.85 -6.84 15.57
CA ALA A 231 -5.04 -7.29 16.28
C ALA A 231 -5.19 -8.80 16.14
N PRO A 232 -5.80 -9.51 17.11
CA PRO A 232 -6.21 -10.89 16.86
C PRO A 232 -7.24 -10.93 15.73
N ALA A 233 -7.21 -11.95 14.88
CA ALA A 233 -8.14 -12.09 13.77
C ALA A 233 -9.61 -11.98 14.21
N SER A 234 -9.94 -12.52 15.37
CA SER A 234 -11.28 -12.41 15.98
C SER A 234 -11.61 -11.02 16.54
N GLY A 235 -10.64 -10.13 16.57
CA GLY A 235 -10.73 -8.84 17.25
C GLY A 235 -10.46 -7.62 16.37
N LEU A 236 -10.36 -7.78 15.04
CA LEU A 236 -10.00 -6.66 14.18
C LEU A 236 -10.95 -5.45 14.32
N ALA A 237 -12.26 -5.69 14.40
CA ALA A 237 -13.26 -4.65 14.61
C ALA A 237 -13.42 -4.23 16.09
N ARG A 238 -12.68 -4.86 17.01
CA ARG A 238 -12.63 -4.48 18.42
C ARG A 238 -11.35 -3.69 18.71
N PHE A 239 -11.39 -2.39 18.49
CA PHE A 239 -10.20 -1.51 18.54
C PHE A 239 -9.46 -1.53 19.87
N ASN A 240 -10.10 -1.85 20.98
CA ASN A 240 -9.46 -2.04 22.27
C ASN A 240 -8.56 -3.28 22.36
N GLN A 241 -8.58 -4.16 21.36
CA GLN A 241 -7.70 -5.32 21.25
C GLN A 241 -6.48 -5.06 20.34
N TRP A 242 -6.39 -3.87 19.74
CA TRP A 242 -5.24 -3.52 18.95
C TRP A 242 -4.01 -3.29 19.85
N GLN A 243 -2.88 -3.70 19.34
CA GLN A 243 -1.57 -3.48 19.95
C GLN A 243 -0.64 -2.83 18.91
N PHE A 244 0.21 -1.93 19.38
CA PHE A 244 1.13 -1.15 18.55
C PHE A 244 2.56 -1.59 18.85
N TYR A 245 3.34 -1.83 17.81
CA TYR A 245 4.72 -2.24 17.96
C TYR A 245 5.58 -1.07 18.44
N ALA A 246 6.36 -1.31 19.49
CA ALA A 246 7.19 -0.30 20.14
C ALA A 246 8.40 -0.96 20.83
N GLU A 247 9.63 -0.67 20.41
CA GLU A 247 10.87 -1.10 21.05
C GLU A 247 10.94 -2.61 21.34
N GLY A 248 10.51 -3.42 20.35
CA GLY A 248 10.50 -4.89 20.49
C GLY A 248 9.32 -5.48 21.25
N ILE A 249 8.39 -4.68 21.75
CA ILE A 249 7.20 -5.13 22.47
C ILE A 249 5.90 -4.63 21.81
N TRP A 250 4.77 -5.18 22.23
CA TRP A 250 3.44 -4.78 21.78
C TRP A 250 2.73 -3.99 22.88
N SER A 251 2.42 -2.72 22.61
CA SER A 251 1.79 -1.77 23.53
C SER A 251 0.33 -1.54 23.16
N ALA A 252 -0.54 -1.34 24.17
CA ALA A 252 -1.91 -0.89 23.97
C ALA A 252 -2.02 0.62 23.64
N ASP A 253 -0.96 1.38 23.83
CA ASP A 253 -0.91 2.82 23.59
C ASP A 253 -0.37 3.11 22.18
N PHE A 254 -1.23 3.61 21.25
CA PHE A 254 -0.86 3.91 19.88
C PHE A 254 0.19 5.02 19.73
N LYS A 255 0.30 5.91 20.73
CA LYS A 255 1.30 6.98 20.74
C LYS A 255 2.73 6.46 20.87
N LYS A 256 2.87 5.21 21.31
CA LYS A 256 4.16 4.52 21.39
C LYS A 256 4.54 3.78 20.11
N ALA A 257 3.69 3.79 19.08
CA ALA A 257 4.00 3.13 17.81
C ALA A 257 5.35 3.60 17.27
N GLU A 258 6.28 2.64 17.14
CA GLU A 258 7.65 2.89 16.70
C GLU A 258 7.72 3.19 15.20
N ARG A 259 8.65 4.06 14.81
CA ARG A 259 9.01 4.33 13.41
C ARG A 259 9.93 3.24 12.90
N LEU A 260 9.39 2.32 12.12
CA LEU A 260 10.12 1.14 11.65
C LEU A 260 11.12 1.47 10.54
N CYS A 261 10.74 2.34 9.61
CA CYS A 261 11.63 2.86 8.57
C CYS A 261 11.09 4.17 7.98
N ALA A 262 11.97 4.98 7.42
CA ALA A 262 11.65 6.26 6.79
C ALA A 262 11.48 6.12 5.27
N GLY A 263 10.87 7.15 4.64
CA GLY A 263 10.82 7.33 3.18
C GLY A 263 9.72 6.54 2.48
N VAL A 264 8.80 5.94 3.23
CA VAL A 264 7.63 5.27 2.66
C VAL A 264 6.54 6.26 2.25
N ALA A 265 5.71 5.89 1.28
CA ALA A 265 4.47 6.62 0.96
C ALA A 265 3.34 6.25 1.92
N ASN A 266 2.18 6.93 1.84
CA ASN A 266 0.99 6.50 2.58
C ASN A 266 0.41 5.18 2.04
N GLU A 267 0.68 4.91 0.77
CA GLU A 267 0.29 3.70 0.07
C GLU A 267 1.53 2.86 -0.20
N TYR A 268 1.52 1.64 0.29
CA TYR A 268 2.55 0.63 0.09
C TYR A 268 1.99 -0.75 0.37
N SER A 269 2.73 -1.79 0.04
CA SER A 269 2.39 -3.17 0.35
C SER A 269 3.45 -3.81 1.23
N VAL A 270 3.05 -4.82 2.00
CA VAL A 270 3.98 -5.71 2.71
C VAL A 270 3.55 -7.15 2.48
N SER A 271 4.46 -7.98 1.99
CA SER A 271 4.22 -9.39 1.77
C SER A 271 5.43 -10.24 2.16
N TYR A 272 5.21 -11.53 2.36
CA TYR A 272 6.29 -12.49 2.55
C TYR A 272 6.73 -13.01 1.18
N LEU A 273 8.03 -13.06 0.95
CA LEU A 273 8.66 -13.56 -0.27
C LEU A 273 9.37 -14.89 0.03
N PRO A 274 8.76 -16.03 -0.29
CA PRO A 274 9.24 -17.34 0.16
C PRO A 274 10.66 -17.68 -0.32
N ALA A 275 11.03 -17.30 -1.54
CA ALA A 275 12.35 -17.59 -2.09
C ALA A 275 13.50 -16.92 -1.32
N LEU A 276 13.26 -15.80 -0.66
CA LEU A 276 14.27 -15.10 0.14
C LEU A 276 14.10 -15.32 1.65
N ASP A 277 13.03 -16.00 2.07
CA ASP A 277 12.64 -16.12 3.49
C ASP A 277 12.59 -14.75 4.19
N LYS A 278 11.98 -13.76 3.51
CA LYS A 278 11.91 -12.36 3.98
C LYS A 278 10.56 -11.73 3.70
N TYR A 279 10.24 -10.74 4.50
CA TYR A 279 9.19 -9.77 4.19
C TYR A 279 9.76 -8.70 3.27
N ILE A 280 8.93 -8.28 2.31
CA ILE A 280 9.22 -7.19 1.39
C ILE A 280 8.16 -6.11 1.53
N ALA A 281 8.58 -4.87 1.71
CA ALA A 281 7.74 -3.68 1.59
C ALA A 281 8.00 -3.02 0.25
N VAL A 282 6.97 -2.79 -0.57
CA VAL A 282 7.06 -2.12 -1.88
C VAL A 282 6.30 -0.81 -1.83
N TYR A 283 6.91 0.28 -2.28
CA TYR A 283 6.37 1.62 -2.23
C TYR A 283 6.97 2.52 -3.32
N SER A 284 6.29 3.63 -3.62
CA SER A 284 6.89 4.73 -4.38
C SER A 284 7.78 5.54 -3.46
N ASP A 285 9.04 5.75 -3.85
CA ASP A 285 10.01 6.51 -3.07
C ASP A 285 9.59 7.98 -2.99
N GLY A 286 9.34 8.46 -1.77
CA GLY A 286 8.85 9.82 -1.54
C GLY A 286 9.83 10.95 -1.92
N GLY A 287 11.10 10.60 -2.17
CA GLY A 287 12.12 11.53 -2.64
C GLY A 287 12.30 11.56 -4.17
N SER A 288 11.53 10.75 -4.91
CA SER A 288 11.65 10.62 -6.37
C SER A 288 10.28 10.63 -7.04
N VAL A 289 10.23 11.15 -8.27
CA VAL A 289 9.00 11.17 -9.08
C VAL A 289 8.82 9.89 -9.90
N ASP A 290 9.80 9.01 -9.95
CA ASP A 290 9.83 7.85 -10.84
C ASP A 290 10.28 6.55 -10.20
N ASN A 291 10.81 6.58 -8.97
CA ASN A 291 11.42 5.41 -8.35
C ASN A 291 10.41 4.55 -7.56
N ILE A 292 10.34 3.28 -7.93
CA ILE A 292 9.67 2.25 -7.15
C ILE A 292 10.74 1.52 -6.35
N ALA A 293 10.61 1.53 -5.04
CA ALA A 293 11.58 0.97 -4.12
C ALA A 293 10.99 -0.17 -3.28
N ALA A 294 11.89 -1.00 -2.75
CA ALA A 294 11.56 -2.01 -1.75
C ALA A 294 12.50 -1.95 -0.56
N ARG A 295 12.03 -2.48 0.57
CA ARG A 295 12.84 -2.83 1.74
C ARG A 295 12.56 -4.27 2.14
N PHE A 296 13.54 -4.90 2.75
CA PHE A 296 13.45 -6.29 3.18
C PHE A 296 13.64 -6.38 4.70
N ALA A 297 12.95 -7.35 5.32
CA ALA A 297 13.06 -7.65 6.74
C ALA A 297 12.91 -9.15 6.99
N ALA A 298 13.48 -9.65 8.08
CA ALA A 298 13.28 -11.04 8.51
C ALA A 298 11.90 -11.25 9.13
N ASP A 299 11.40 -10.23 9.82
CA ASP A 299 10.12 -10.25 10.51
C ASP A 299 9.17 -9.17 9.98
N PRO A 300 7.84 -9.32 10.15
CA PRO A 300 6.87 -8.32 9.69
C PRO A 300 7.02 -6.95 10.38
N TRP A 301 7.66 -6.89 11.52
CA TRP A 301 7.97 -5.65 12.23
C TRP A 301 9.38 -5.10 11.96
N GLY A 302 10.20 -5.78 11.17
CA GLY A 302 11.58 -5.38 10.88
C GLY A 302 12.63 -6.18 11.65
N PRO A 303 13.86 -5.66 11.81
CA PRO A 303 14.29 -4.36 11.26
C PRO A 303 14.27 -4.33 9.71
N TRP A 304 13.76 -3.23 9.17
CA TRP A 304 13.72 -3.01 7.73
C TRP A 304 15.06 -2.50 7.24
N GLY A 305 15.63 -3.17 6.25
CA GLY A 305 16.88 -2.78 5.61
C GLY A 305 16.81 -1.48 4.81
N ASP A 306 17.92 -1.10 4.19
CA ASP A 306 17.99 0.07 3.32
C ASP A 306 17.09 -0.08 2.08
N PRO A 307 16.63 1.04 1.49
CA PRO A 307 15.82 0.99 0.28
C PRO A 307 16.63 0.46 -0.90
N VAL A 308 15.99 -0.40 -1.69
CA VAL A 308 16.51 -0.95 -2.94
C VAL A 308 15.61 -0.47 -4.07
N SER A 309 16.17 0.17 -5.09
CA SER A 309 15.41 0.55 -6.27
C SER A 309 15.03 -0.71 -7.06
N LEU A 310 13.73 -0.91 -7.26
CA LEU A 310 13.21 -2.01 -8.08
C LEU A 310 13.08 -1.60 -9.53
N PHE A 311 12.49 -0.41 -9.77
CA PHE A 311 12.13 0.02 -11.11
C PHE A 311 12.06 1.53 -11.20
N ARG A 312 12.46 2.07 -12.34
CA ARG A 312 12.19 3.47 -12.69
C ARG A 312 11.12 3.52 -13.75
N CYS A 313 10.06 4.21 -13.40
CA CYS A 313 8.87 4.38 -14.21
C CYS A 313 9.21 5.17 -15.49
N PRO A 314 9.11 4.58 -16.69
CA PRO A 314 9.47 5.26 -17.92
C PRO A 314 8.51 6.41 -18.28
N GLU A 315 7.27 6.34 -17.80
CA GLU A 315 6.25 7.35 -18.05
C GLU A 315 6.62 8.71 -17.45
N ALA A 316 7.46 8.77 -16.42
CA ALA A 316 7.95 10.03 -15.87
C ALA A 316 8.70 10.89 -16.92
N SER A 317 9.19 10.27 -18.01
CA SER A 317 9.80 10.98 -19.12
C SER A 317 8.81 11.58 -20.14
N TRP A 318 7.49 11.34 -19.98
CA TRP A 318 6.48 11.84 -20.92
C TRP A 318 6.24 13.34 -20.79
N GLY A 319 6.63 13.98 -19.68
CA GLY A 319 6.52 15.42 -19.46
C GLY A 319 7.03 15.82 -18.07
N GLU A 320 7.32 17.10 -17.90
CA GLU A 320 7.89 17.66 -16.67
C GLU A 320 6.97 17.51 -15.44
N ASN A 321 5.65 17.43 -15.66
CA ASN A 321 4.66 17.30 -14.60
C ASN A 321 4.22 15.84 -14.35
N ILE A 322 4.85 14.87 -15.00
CA ILE A 322 4.49 13.47 -14.86
C ILE A 322 5.23 12.85 -13.68
N ILE A 323 4.47 12.18 -12.83
CA ILE A 323 4.95 11.45 -11.65
C ILE A 323 4.43 10.03 -11.64
N CYS A 324 5.16 9.12 -11.00
CA CYS A 324 4.70 7.77 -10.74
C CYS A 324 4.56 7.55 -9.24
N TYR A 325 3.45 6.96 -8.83
CA TYR A 325 3.13 6.77 -7.42
C TYR A 325 2.25 5.52 -7.18
N ALA A 326 1.81 5.32 -5.95
CA ALA A 326 0.93 4.25 -5.54
C ALA A 326 1.47 2.83 -5.80
N ALA A 327 2.81 2.67 -5.83
CA ALA A 327 3.43 1.37 -6.08
C ALA A 327 3.10 0.37 -4.97
N LYS A 328 2.67 -0.85 -5.37
CA LYS A 328 2.28 -1.95 -4.49
C LYS A 328 2.56 -3.30 -5.10
N GLY A 329 2.97 -4.26 -4.27
CA GLY A 329 3.06 -5.67 -4.64
C GLY A 329 1.72 -6.38 -4.50
N HIS A 330 1.50 -7.36 -5.36
CA HIS A 330 0.30 -8.20 -5.44
C HIS A 330 0.68 -9.67 -5.30
N PRO A 331 0.93 -10.18 -4.09
CA PRO A 331 1.33 -11.57 -3.90
C PRO A 331 0.27 -12.57 -4.37
N ASP A 332 -1.01 -12.17 -4.34
CA ASP A 332 -2.13 -13.04 -4.66
C ASP A 332 -2.22 -13.40 -6.15
N ILE A 333 -1.60 -12.61 -7.02
CA ILE A 333 -1.53 -12.83 -8.45
C ILE A 333 -0.12 -13.15 -8.95
N SER A 334 0.87 -13.24 -8.04
CA SER A 334 2.21 -13.75 -8.35
C SER A 334 2.19 -15.27 -8.42
N GLU A 335 3.02 -15.84 -9.32
CA GLU A 335 2.98 -17.28 -9.64
C GLU A 335 4.09 -18.07 -8.94
N ALA A 336 5.29 -17.50 -8.86
CA ALA A 336 6.46 -18.18 -8.34
C ALA A 336 6.88 -17.62 -6.97
N ALA A 337 7.60 -18.44 -6.20
CA ALA A 337 8.08 -18.07 -4.86
C ALA A 337 9.10 -16.92 -4.88
N ASP A 338 9.78 -16.72 -6.00
CA ASP A 338 10.76 -15.67 -6.26
C ASP A 338 10.19 -14.46 -7.01
N GLU A 339 8.86 -14.43 -7.21
CA GLU A 339 8.19 -13.44 -8.04
C GLU A 339 7.24 -12.56 -7.22
N LEU A 340 7.21 -11.28 -7.55
CA LEU A 340 6.20 -10.36 -7.06
C LEU A 340 5.71 -9.49 -8.24
N ILE A 341 4.40 -9.53 -8.49
CA ILE A 341 3.77 -8.58 -9.40
C ILE A 341 3.57 -7.28 -8.65
N VAL A 342 3.98 -6.18 -9.27
CA VAL A 342 3.90 -4.84 -8.70
C VAL A 342 3.12 -3.95 -9.65
N SER A 343 2.15 -3.20 -9.11
CA SER A 343 1.48 -2.13 -9.85
C SER A 343 2.00 -0.75 -9.45
N TYR A 344 1.82 0.22 -10.35
CA TYR A 344 2.03 1.63 -10.10
C TYR A 344 1.12 2.46 -11.02
N ILE A 345 1.00 3.75 -10.72
CA ILE A 345 0.22 4.70 -11.50
C ILE A 345 1.15 5.80 -12.04
N ALA A 346 1.07 6.07 -13.34
CA ALA A 346 1.59 7.30 -13.91
C ALA A 346 0.50 8.38 -13.88
N ASN A 347 0.82 9.56 -13.37
CA ASN A 347 -0.11 10.66 -13.18
C ASN A 347 0.56 11.99 -13.53
N SER A 348 -0.21 13.07 -13.56
CA SER A 348 0.30 14.43 -13.71
C SER A 348 -0.06 15.30 -12.50
N THR A 349 0.85 16.19 -12.12
CA THR A 349 0.53 17.26 -11.17
C THR A 349 -0.30 18.39 -11.80
N ASP A 350 -0.44 18.36 -13.14
CA ASP A 350 -1.31 19.26 -13.90
C ASP A 350 -2.61 18.55 -14.31
N PHE A 351 -3.75 19.10 -13.87
CA PHE A 351 -5.06 18.48 -14.09
C PHE A 351 -5.45 18.44 -15.57
N GLU A 352 -5.13 19.49 -16.34
CA GLU A 352 -5.44 19.54 -17.77
C GLU A 352 -4.69 18.46 -18.55
N THR A 353 -3.47 18.14 -18.15
CA THR A 353 -2.70 17.02 -18.69
C THR A 353 -3.40 15.67 -18.42
N MET A 354 -3.94 15.47 -17.21
CA MET A 354 -4.70 14.26 -16.89
C MET A 354 -5.98 14.11 -17.74
N VAL A 355 -6.68 15.22 -18.00
CA VAL A 355 -7.88 15.22 -18.84
C VAL A 355 -7.52 14.93 -20.32
N SER A 356 -6.39 15.48 -20.78
CA SER A 356 -5.99 15.40 -22.19
C SER A 356 -5.22 14.14 -22.57
N ASP A 357 -4.76 13.36 -21.61
CA ASP A 357 -4.02 12.11 -21.84
C ASP A 357 -4.54 10.97 -20.95
N ALA A 358 -5.52 10.25 -21.47
CA ALA A 358 -6.12 9.10 -20.78
C ALA A 358 -5.20 7.87 -20.68
N ARG A 359 -3.96 7.92 -21.12
CA ARG A 359 -2.93 6.91 -20.83
C ARG A 359 -2.43 7.04 -19.39
N LEU A 360 -2.55 8.24 -18.81
CA LEU A 360 -2.33 8.51 -17.40
C LEU A 360 -3.47 7.96 -16.55
N TYR A 361 -3.22 7.83 -15.26
CA TYR A 361 -4.21 7.40 -14.26
C TYR A 361 -4.72 5.96 -14.47
N ARG A 362 -3.97 5.13 -15.18
CA ARG A 362 -4.26 3.71 -15.39
C ARG A 362 -3.21 2.84 -14.70
N PRO A 363 -3.61 1.73 -14.08
CA PRO A 363 -2.66 0.77 -13.52
C PRO A 363 -1.66 0.28 -14.55
N ARG A 364 -0.38 0.28 -14.17
CA ARG A 364 0.72 -0.34 -14.87
C ARG A 364 1.26 -1.46 -14.03
N PHE A 365 1.60 -2.56 -14.66
CA PHE A 365 2.07 -3.74 -13.97
C PHE A 365 3.46 -4.15 -14.45
N ILE A 366 4.28 -4.53 -13.49
CA ILE A 366 5.60 -5.13 -13.73
C ILE A 366 5.71 -6.41 -12.91
N LYS A 367 6.49 -7.34 -13.44
CA LYS A 367 6.93 -8.53 -12.72
C LYS A 367 8.33 -8.30 -12.20
N VAL A 368 8.51 -8.50 -10.91
CA VAL A 368 9.82 -8.43 -10.25
C VAL A 368 10.22 -9.83 -9.82
N ARG A 369 11.38 -10.30 -10.23
CA ARG A 369 11.97 -11.56 -9.80
C ARG A 369 13.21 -11.32 -8.99
N PHE A 370 13.35 -12.11 -7.91
CA PHE A 370 14.40 -12.00 -6.92
C PHE A 370 15.21 -13.31 -6.89
N GLY A 371 16.49 -13.21 -7.15
CA GLY A 371 17.37 -14.38 -7.19
C GLY A 371 18.16 -14.45 -8.51
N ASP A 372 19.01 -15.49 -8.63
CA ASP A 372 19.95 -15.68 -9.74
C ASP A 372 19.29 -15.89 -11.11
#